data_51ee45bc5ad8ccdce7dd4eb3735a8817
#
_entry.id   51ee45bc5ad8ccdce7dd4eb3735a8817
#
_cell.length_a   1.000
_cell.length_b   1.000
_cell.length_c   1.000
_cell.angle_alpha   90.00
_cell.angle_beta   90.00
_cell.angle_gamma   90.00
#
_symmetry.space_group_name_H-M   'P 1'
#
loop_
_entity.id
_entity.type
_entity.pdbx_description
1 polymer ?
#
loop_
_entity_poly.entity_id
_entity_poly.type
_entity_poly.pdbx_seq_one_letter_code
_entity_poly.pdbx_strand_id
1 'polypeptide(L)'
;MKENPNVRILPVDTLAAALGEGLIVDKAVEIRDQGKTIDEVAQWVEENKLKTAHWFTVDDLNFLKRGGRISASAAWFGSALKIKPVLHVDNNGKLIPMEKKIGRKKSLARIAEIVRETAVDIQDQTIYIAHGDCLDDVEEIKAMITAETGADKFFVNDLGPVIGSHSGPGTLAVFFFAKGQLPDRKSVV
;
A
#
# COMPACT_ATOMS: atom_id res chain seq x y z
N MET A 1 -8.33 -24.77 -17.28
CA MET A 1 -9.66 -25.37 -17.03
C MET A 1 -9.96 -26.60 -17.87
N LYS A 2 -9.34 -26.81 -19.03
CA LYS A 2 -9.54 -28.04 -19.82
C LYS A 2 -8.99 -29.32 -19.17
N GLU A 3 -8.00 -29.19 -18.28
CA GLU A 3 -7.31 -30.32 -17.63
C GLU A 3 -7.98 -30.78 -16.33
N ASN A 4 -8.81 -29.95 -15.70
CA ASN A 4 -9.53 -30.27 -14.45
C ASN A 4 -10.94 -29.70 -14.48
N PRO A 5 -11.92 -30.41 -15.07
CA PRO A 5 -13.29 -29.92 -15.24
C PRO A 5 -14.06 -29.76 -13.93
N ASN A 6 -13.56 -30.35 -12.84
CA ASN A 6 -14.18 -30.25 -11.50
C ASN A 6 -13.59 -29.10 -10.63
N VAL A 7 -12.59 -28.36 -11.14
CA VAL A 7 -12.01 -27.22 -10.43
C VAL A 7 -12.62 -25.94 -10.93
N ARG A 8 -13.20 -25.18 -10.00
CA ARG A 8 -13.72 -23.83 -10.26
C ARG A 8 -12.67 -22.80 -9.83
N ILE A 9 -12.30 -21.90 -10.74
CA ILE A 9 -11.37 -20.79 -10.50
C ILE A 9 -12.06 -19.49 -10.82
N LEU A 10 -12.08 -18.56 -9.87
CA LEU A 10 -12.57 -17.17 -10.02
C LEU A 10 -11.36 -16.23 -9.95
N PRO A 11 -10.89 -15.69 -11.09
CA PRO A 11 -9.83 -14.69 -11.07
C PRO A 11 -10.38 -13.35 -10.56
N VAL A 12 -9.68 -12.72 -9.64
CA VAL A 12 -10.01 -11.38 -9.12
C VAL A 12 -8.77 -10.50 -9.26
N ASP A 13 -8.91 -9.36 -9.95
CA ASP A 13 -7.87 -8.34 -9.99
C ASP A 13 -8.00 -7.44 -8.76
N THR A 14 -7.05 -7.53 -7.86
CA THR A 14 -7.04 -6.76 -6.61
C THR A 14 -6.65 -5.30 -6.81
N LEU A 15 -6.06 -4.92 -7.96
CA LEU A 15 -5.45 -3.62 -8.22
C LEU A 15 -4.36 -3.25 -7.19
N ALA A 16 -3.83 -4.26 -6.52
CA ALA A 16 -2.86 -4.16 -5.44
C ALA A 16 -1.56 -4.90 -5.78
N ALA A 17 -0.52 -4.61 -5.04
CA ALA A 17 0.77 -5.30 -5.12
C ALA A 17 1.41 -5.38 -3.73
N ALA A 18 2.46 -6.22 -3.59
CA ALA A 18 3.19 -6.44 -2.34
C ALA A 18 2.23 -6.85 -1.19
N LEU A 19 2.45 -6.30 0.00
CA LEU A 19 1.60 -6.61 1.15
C LEU A 19 0.20 -5.97 1.07
N GLY A 20 -0.06 -5.08 0.12
CA GLY A 20 -1.43 -4.63 -0.18
C GLY A 20 -2.30 -5.75 -0.76
N GLU A 21 -1.74 -6.56 -1.66
CA GLU A 21 -2.37 -7.80 -2.12
C GLU A 21 -2.45 -8.82 -0.98
N GLY A 22 -1.36 -8.97 -0.20
CA GLY A 22 -1.32 -9.86 0.97
C GLY A 22 -2.44 -9.58 1.97
N LEU A 23 -2.70 -8.31 2.29
CA LEU A 23 -3.78 -7.89 3.18
C LEU A 23 -5.17 -8.33 2.66
N ILE A 24 -5.41 -8.22 1.35
CA ILE A 24 -6.65 -8.67 0.72
C ILE A 24 -6.76 -10.19 0.77
N VAL A 25 -5.66 -10.91 0.50
CA VAL A 25 -5.61 -12.38 0.54
C VAL A 25 -5.88 -12.88 1.95
N ASP A 26 -5.23 -12.30 2.97
CA ASP A 26 -5.46 -12.67 4.37
C ASP A 26 -6.94 -12.49 4.76
N LYS A 27 -7.55 -11.38 4.36
CA LYS A 27 -8.96 -11.15 4.63
C LYS A 27 -9.88 -12.11 3.89
N ALA A 28 -9.55 -12.45 2.64
CA ALA A 28 -10.28 -13.46 1.88
C ALA A 28 -10.21 -14.85 2.55
N VAL A 29 -9.03 -15.23 3.09
CA VAL A 29 -8.83 -16.46 3.86
C VAL A 29 -9.68 -16.43 5.14
N GLU A 30 -9.66 -15.33 5.88
CA GLU A 30 -10.45 -15.16 7.11
C GLU A 30 -11.96 -15.34 6.84
N ILE A 31 -12.48 -14.73 5.77
CA ILE A 31 -13.88 -14.85 5.36
C ILE A 31 -14.22 -16.29 4.94
N ARG A 32 -13.33 -16.94 4.19
CA ARG A 32 -13.48 -18.36 3.83
C ARG A 32 -13.57 -19.25 5.08
N ASP A 33 -12.72 -19.01 6.08
CA ASP A 33 -12.64 -19.81 7.29
C ASP A 33 -13.87 -19.59 8.21
N GLN A 34 -14.62 -18.51 7.99
CA GLN A 34 -15.95 -18.29 8.54
C GLN A 34 -17.04 -19.10 7.83
N GLY A 35 -16.70 -19.94 6.87
CA GLY A 35 -17.62 -20.82 6.14
C GLY A 35 -18.27 -20.19 4.90
N LYS A 36 -17.75 -19.07 4.40
CA LYS A 36 -18.24 -18.44 3.18
C LYS A 36 -17.85 -19.22 1.94
N THR A 37 -18.74 -19.21 0.94
CA THR A 37 -18.53 -19.83 -0.36
C THR A 37 -17.50 -19.06 -1.19
N ILE A 38 -16.96 -19.71 -2.23
CA ILE A 38 -16.02 -19.06 -3.16
C ILE A 38 -16.63 -17.82 -3.83
N ASP A 39 -17.93 -17.83 -4.11
CA ASP A 39 -18.64 -16.69 -4.71
C ASP A 39 -18.74 -15.52 -3.72
N GLU A 40 -19.10 -15.78 -2.47
CA GLU A 40 -19.18 -14.76 -1.43
C GLU A 40 -17.81 -14.13 -1.13
N VAL A 41 -16.75 -14.95 -1.11
CA VAL A 41 -15.37 -14.44 -0.93
C VAL A 41 -14.95 -13.57 -2.12
N ALA A 42 -15.16 -14.03 -3.36
CA ALA A 42 -14.83 -13.26 -4.54
C ALA A 42 -15.62 -11.95 -4.60
N GLN A 43 -16.92 -11.98 -4.29
CA GLN A 43 -17.76 -10.79 -4.22
C GLN A 43 -17.24 -9.80 -3.17
N TRP A 44 -16.90 -10.30 -1.98
CA TRP A 44 -16.35 -9.45 -0.92
C TRP A 44 -15.07 -8.74 -1.38
N VAL A 45 -14.15 -9.45 -2.06
CA VAL A 45 -12.91 -8.86 -2.57
C VAL A 45 -13.21 -7.77 -3.60
N GLU A 46 -14.11 -8.03 -4.56
CA GLU A 46 -14.52 -7.03 -5.57
C GLU A 46 -15.11 -5.76 -4.94
N GLU A 47 -15.93 -5.89 -3.90
CA GLU A 47 -16.59 -4.78 -3.22
C GLU A 47 -15.65 -3.98 -2.30
N ASN A 48 -14.53 -4.58 -1.86
CA ASN A 48 -13.67 -3.98 -0.84
C ASN A 48 -12.24 -3.67 -1.31
N LYS A 49 -11.78 -4.18 -2.45
CA LYS A 49 -10.42 -3.97 -2.95
C LYS A 49 -9.99 -2.50 -3.02
N LEU A 50 -10.90 -1.59 -3.39
CA LEU A 50 -10.62 -0.15 -3.46
C LEU A 50 -10.64 0.56 -2.10
N LYS A 51 -11.00 -0.14 -1.02
CA LYS A 51 -10.87 0.36 0.35
C LYS A 51 -9.51 0.04 0.96
N THR A 52 -8.69 -0.79 0.29
CA THR A 52 -7.32 -1.06 0.70
C THR A 52 -6.45 0.13 0.39
N ALA A 53 -5.96 0.78 1.42
CA ALA A 53 -5.06 1.93 1.31
C ALA A 53 -3.63 1.46 1.01
N HIS A 54 -2.95 2.16 0.11
CA HIS A 54 -1.57 1.88 -0.31
C HIS A 54 -0.78 3.19 -0.27
N TRP A 55 -0.18 3.52 0.87
CA TRP A 55 0.63 4.73 1.01
C TRP A 55 2.10 4.37 1.16
N PHE A 56 2.95 5.01 0.37
CA PHE A 56 4.36 4.66 0.38
C PHE A 56 5.26 5.86 0.08
N THR A 57 6.52 5.69 0.42
CA THR A 57 7.60 6.63 0.11
C THR A 57 8.80 5.85 -0.41
N VAL A 58 9.61 6.51 -1.23
CA VAL A 58 10.85 5.96 -1.78
C VAL A 58 12.00 6.94 -1.54
N ASP A 59 13.21 6.43 -1.50
CA ASP A 59 14.39 7.27 -1.37
C ASP A 59 14.75 7.97 -2.69
N ASP A 60 14.61 7.26 -3.81
CA ASP A 60 14.92 7.79 -5.13
C ASP A 60 13.83 7.44 -6.14
N LEU A 61 13.10 8.45 -6.60
CA LEU A 61 12.06 8.33 -7.63
C LEU A 61 12.60 7.83 -8.99
N ASN A 62 13.92 7.90 -9.22
CA ASN A 62 14.50 7.43 -10.48
C ASN A 62 14.32 5.92 -10.68
N PHE A 63 14.24 5.12 -9.62
CA PHE A 63 13.91 3.71 -9.72
C PHE A 63 12.53 3.51 -10.35
N LEU A 64 11.49 4.16 -9.83
CA LEU A 64 10.13 4.09 -10.37
C LEU A 64 10.03 4.63 -11.81
N LYS A 65 10.78 5.70 -12.13
CA LYS A 65 10.85 6.27 -13.47
C LYS A 65 11.47 5.29 -14.46
N ARG A 66 12.66 4.74 -14.13
CA ARG A 66 13.35 3.76 -14.98
C ARG A 66 12.51 2.51 -15.19
N GLY A 67 11.79 2.08 -14.13
CA GLY A 67 10.86 0.96 -14.18
C GLY A 67 9.57 1.25 -14.96
N GLY A 68 9.32 2.50 -15.40
CA GLY A 68 8.09 2.89 -16.09
C GLY A 68 6.82 2.89 -15.20
N ARG A 69 6.98 2.94 -13.86
CA ARG A 69 5.87 2.93 -12.90
C ARG A 69 5.34 4.31 -12.58
N ILE A 70 6.11 5.36 -12.88
CA ILE A 70 5.62 6.74 -12.85
C ILE A 70 6.03 7.46 -14.13
N SER A 71 5.17 8.38 -14.57
CA SER A 71 5.48 9.20 -15.75
C SER A 71 6.64 10.16 -15.45
N ALA A 72 7.44 10.44 -16.46
CA ALA A 72 8.56 11.38 -16.39
C ALA A 72 8.13 12.86 -16.29
N SER A 73 6.86 13.17 -16.01
CA SER A 73 6.38 14.55 -15.92
C SER A 73 7.22 15.32 -14.89
N ALA A 74 7.98 16.25 -15.41
CA ALA A 74 9.19 16.83 -14.86
C ALA A 74 9.07 17.52 -13.48
N ALA A 75 7.88 17.82 -13.02
CA ALA A 75 7.67 18.56 -11.78
C ALA A 75 8.12 17.82 -10.51
N TRP A 76 8.25 16.47 -10.56
CA TRP A 76 8.60 15.63 -9.41
C TRP A 76 10.10 15.31 -9.35
N PHE A 77 10.83 15.46 -10.44
CA PHE A 77 12.26 15.11 -10.57
C PHE A 77 13.20 16.31 -10.36
N GLY A 78 12.74 17.35 -9.68
CA GLY A 78 13.62 18.48 -9.33
C GLY A 78 14.78 18.03 -8.43
N SER A 79 15.96 18.58 -8.66
CA SER A 79 17.30 18.22 -8.21
C SER A 79 17.59 18.27 -6.70
N ALA A 80 16.62 18.20 -5.82
CA ALA A 80 16.85 18.22 -4.40
C ALA A 80 16.86 16.81 -3.81
N LEU A 81 18.03 16.27 -3.54
CA LEU A 81 18.31 14.98 -2.87
C LEU A 81 17.51 14.80 -1.56
N LYS A 82 16.99 15.91 -1.00
CA LYS A 82 16.25 15.92 0.28
C LYS A 82 14.73 15.78 0.11
N ILE A 83 14.20 15.79 -1.12
CA ILE A 83 12.75 15.66 -1.33
C ILE A 83 12.39 14.17 -1.31
N LYS A 84 11.53 13.78 -0.37
CA LYS A 84 10.95 12.45 -0.27
C LYS A 84 9.47 12.52 -0.65
N PRO A 85 9.02 11.75 -1.64
CA PRO A 85 7.63 11.76 -2.06
C PRO A 85 6.76 10.97 -1.07
N VAL A 86 5.51 11.38 -0.93
CA VAL A 86 4.44 10.52 -0.45
C VAL A 86 3.61 10.12 -1.67
N LEU A 87 3.50 8.83 -1.90
CA LEU A 87 2.84 8.25 -3.06
C LEU A 87 1.64 7.39 -2.61
N HIS A 88 0.72 7.21 -3.55
CA HIS A 88 -0.48 6.38 -3.38
C HIS A 88 -0.69 5.52 -4.63
N VAL A 89 -1.51 4.48 -4.52
CA VAL A 89 -2.01 3.71 -5.66
C VAL A 89 -3.44 4.16 -5.95
N ASP A 90 -3.70 4.63 -7.18
CA ASP A 90 -5.03 5.09 -7.58
C ASP A 90 -6.01 3.94 -7.83
N ASN A 91 -7.26 4.27 -8.10
CA ASN A 91 -8.33 3.30 -8.34
C ASN A 91 -8.16 2.46 -9.62
N ASN A 92 -7.13 2.72 -10.41
CA ASN A 92 -6.73 1.94 -11.59
C ASN A 92 -5.46 1.11 -11.34
N GLY A 93 -4.99 1.03 -10.10
CA GLY A 93 -3.76 0.32 -9.74
C GLY A 93 -2.47 1.06 -10.13
N LYS A 94 -2.53 2.37 -10.45
CA LYS A 94 -1.37 3.15 -10.88
C LYS A 94 -0.74 3.91 -9.72
N LEU A 95 0.59 3.96 -9.71
CA LEU A 95 1.33 4.71 -8.71
C LEU A 95 1.23 6.21 -9.02
N ILE A 96 0.75 7.00 -8.07
CA ILE A 96 0.62 8.45 -8.21
C ILE A 96 1.36 9.17 -7.08
N PRO A 97 2.17 10.19 -7.39
CA PRO A 97 2.77 11.04 -6.38
C PRO A 97 1.74 12.05 -5.87
N MET A 98 1.51 12.07 -4.56
CA MET A 98 0.53 12.92 -3.89
C MET A 98 1.17 14.17 -3.29
N GLU A 99 2.22 14.00 -2.49
CA GLU A 99 2.85 15.09 -1.75
C GLU A 99 4.39 15.02 -1.83
N LYS A 100 5.05 16.18 -1.67
CA LYS A 100 6.50 16.30 -1.50
C LYS A 100 6.80 16.68 -0.06
N LYS A 101 7.67 15.93 0.60
CA LYS A 101 8.16 16.29 1.93
C LYS A 101 9.68 16.51 1.88
N ILE A 102 10.16 17.41 2.72
CA ILE A 102 11.62 17.65 2.84
C ILE A 102 12.16 16.81 3.99
N GLY A 103 12.86 15.75 3.64
CA GLY A 103 13.45 14.80 4.59
C GLY A 103 12.57 13.59 4.87
N ARG A 104 13.24 12.47 5.17
CA ARG A 104 12.64 11.15 5.35
C ARG A 104 11.61 11.14 6.48
N LYS A 105 11.98 11.63 7.64
CA LYS A 105 11.10 11.67 8.82
C LYS A 105 9.76 12.37 8.53
N LYS A 106 9.75 13.44 7.73
CA LYS A 106 8.51 14.14 7.38
C LYS A 106 7.63 13.34 6.42
N SER A 107 8.22 12.52 5.55
CA SER A 107 7.41 11.64 4.69
C SER A 107 6.79 10.49 5.49
N LEU A 108 7.52 9.92 6.46
CA LEU A 108 7.00 8.90 7.37
C LEU A 108 5.87 9.47 8.26
N ALA A 109 6.11 10.63 8.88
CA ALA A 109 5.10 11.30 9.71
C ALA A 109 3.81 11.58 8.92
N ARG A 110 3.93 12.03 7.65
CA ARG A 110 2.74 12.25 6.82
C ARG A 110 1.97 10.98 6.53
N ILE A 111 2.65 9.85 6.31
CA ILE A 111 1.98 8.55 6.13
C ILE A 111 1.26 8.15 7.43
N ALA A 112 1.87 8.33 8.60
CA ALA A 112 1.22 8.06 9.89
C ALA A 112 -0.03 8.94 10.12
N GLU A 113 0.04 10.23 9.78
CA GLU A 113 -1.13 11.13 9.78
C GLU A 113 -2.25 10.62 8.87
N ILE A 114 -1.91 10.16 7.65
CA ILE A 114 -2.89 9.62 6.70
C ILE A 114 -3.56 8.37 7.27
N VAL A 115 -2.81 7.48 7.92
CA VAL A 115 -3.39 6.31 8.61
C VAL A 115 -4.44 6.78 9.63
N ARG A 116 -4.10 7.73 10.50
CA ARG A 116 -5.02 8.30 11.50
C ARG A 116 -6.28 8.91 10.87
N GLU A 117 -6.10 9.65 9.76
CA GLU A 117 -7.20 10.36 9.09
C GLU A 117 -8.17 9.42 8.38
N THR A 118 -7.66 8.32 7.78
CA THR A 118 -8.41 7.53 6.81
C THR A 118 -8.70 6.09 7.21
N ALA A 119 -7.95 5.50 8.14
CA ALA A 119 -8.17 4.12 8.55
C ALA A 119 -9.54 3.90 9.22
N VAL A 120 -10.15 2.75 8.95
CA VAL A 120 -11.34 2.28 9.66
C VAL A 120 -10.90 1.33 10.78
N ASP A 121 -11.52 1.45 11.97
CA ASP A 121 -11.34 0.52 13.09
C ASP A 121 -9.88 0.11 13.30
N ILE A 122 -8.98 1.10 13.29
CA ILE A 122 -7.52 0.92 13.18
C ILE A 122 -6.93 0.06 14.30
N GLN A 123 -7.53 0.05 15.49
CA GLN A 123 -7.08 -0.75 16.62
C GLN A 123 -7.42 -2.24 16.47
N ASP A 124 -8.39 -2.57 15.63
CA ASP A 124 -8.85 -3.94 15.40
C ASP A 124 -8.18 -4.60 14.19
N GLN A 125 -7.59 -3.81 13.29
CA GLN A 125 -6.91 -4.34 12.12
C GLN A 125 -5.39 -4.48 12.31
N THR A 126 -4.78 -5.39 11.56
CA THR A 126 -3.33 -5.46 11.40
C THR A 126 -2.91 -4.50 10.28
N ILE A 127 -1.92 -3.65 10.57
CA ILE A 127 -1.31 -2.76 9.59
C ILE A 127 -0.15 -3.50 8.93
N TYR A 128 -0.15 -3.57 7.60
CA TYR A 128 0.88 -4.24 6.82
C TYR A 128 1.93 -3.24 6.38
N ILE A 129 3.20 -3.56 6.58
CA ILE A 129 4.34 -2.71 6.20
C ILE A 129 5.31 -3.53 5.35
N ALA A 130 5.52 -3.11 4.09
CA ALA A 130 6.55 -3.68 3.23
C ALA A 130 7.71 -2.70 3.09
N HIS A 131 8.96 -3.20 3.17
CA HIS A 131 10.13 -2.35 3.09
C HIS A 131 11.22 -2.90 2.18
N GLY A 132 12.05 -2.02 1.63
CA GLY A 132 13.23 -2.32 0.83
C GLY A 132 14.49 -1.93 1.62
N ASP A 133 14.98 -2.83 2.49
CA ASP A 133 16.21 -2.66 3.27
C ASP A 133 16.24 -1.36 4.11
N CYS A 134 15.16 -1.08 4.86
CA CYS A 134 15.08 0.11 5.72
C CYS A 134 14.32 -0.16 7.04
N LEU A 135 14.79 -1.15 7.82
CA LEU A 135 14.17 -1.54 9.08
C LEU A 135 14.08 -0.41 10.10
N ASP A 136 15.07 0.48 10.17
CA ASP A 136 15.04 1.63 11.10
C ASP A 136 13.82 2.53 10.81
N ASP A 137 13.54 2.77 9.53
CA ASP A 137 12.33 3.52 9.11
C ASP A 137 11.04 2.78 9.47
N VAL A 138 11.05 1.44 9.41
CA VAL A 138 9.91 0.62 9.82
C VAL A 138 9.61 0.82 11.30
N GLU A 139 10.62 0.75 12.15
CA GLU A 139 10.41 0.98 13.60
C GLU A 139 9.99 2.43 13.89
N GLU A 140 10.54 3.40 13.16
CA GLU A 140 10.12 4.80 13.29
C GLU A 140 8.64 5.00 12.90
N ILE A 141 8.20 4.47 11.76
CA ILE A 141 6.80 4.64 11.33
C ILE A 141 5.81 3.86 12.21
N LYS A 142 6.16 2.68 12.69
CA LYS A 142 5.36 1.94 13.68
C LYS A 142 5.13 2.78 14.93
N ALA A 143 6.20 3.36 15.48
CA ALA A 143 6.10 4.23 16.64
C ALA A 143 5.21 5.46 16.39
N MET A 144 5.33 6.09 15.22
CA MET A 144 4.48 7.22 14.82
C MET A 144 3.01 6.81 14.70
N ILE A 145 2.71 5.70 14.02
CA ILE A 145 1.34 5.20 13.85
C ILE A 145 0.74 4.85 15.21
N THR A 146 1.48 4.15 16.07
CA THR A 146 1.00 3.80 17.42
C THR A 146 0.72 5.07 18.23
N ALA A 147 1.57 6.07 18.18
CA ALA A 147 1.37 7.33 18.89
C ALA A 147 0.13 8.09 18.39
N GLU A 148 -0.15 8.07 17.08
CA GLU A 148 -1.27 8.78 16.46
C GLU A 148 -2.62 8.06 16.60
N THR A 149 -2.62 6.71 16.70
CA THR A 149 -3.83 5.91 16.55
C THR A 149 -4.08 4.90 17.68
N GLY A 150 -3.06 4.57 18.47
CA GLY A 150 -3.10 3.48 19.44
C GLY A 150 -2.98 2.07 18.83
N ALA A 151 -2.78 1.95 17.52
CA ALA A 151 -2.59 0.65 16.86
C ALA A 151 -1.27 0.00 17.29
N ASP A 152 -1.31 -1.31 17.52
CA ASP A 152 -0.17 -2.12 17.99
C ASP A 152 0.06 -3.39 17.18
N LYS A 153 -0.83 -3.70 16.22
CA LYS A 153 -0.75 -4.89 15.39
C LYS A 153 -0.11 -4.55 14.05
N PHE A 154 1.10 -5.04 13.82
CA PHE A 154 1.83 -4.81 12.58
C PHE A 154 2.31 -6.14 11.98
N PHE A 155 2.13 -6.30 10.67
CA PHE A 155 2.76 -7.34 9.88
C PHE A 155 3.83 -6.72 8.98
N VAL A 156 5.08 -7.08 9.18
CA VAL A 156 6.22 -6.49 8.46
C VAL A 156 6.92 -7.54 7.61
N ASN A 157 7.24 -7.21 6.37
CA ASN A 157 8.04 -8.08 5.50
C ASN A 157 8.84 -7.27 4.48
N ASP A 158 9.88 -7.89 3.93
CA ASP A 158 10.65 -7.35 2.82
C ASP A 158 9.82 -7.24 1.55
N LEU A 159 10.12 -6.23 0.73
CA LEU A 159 9.64 -6.18 -0.64
C LEU A 159 10.26 -7.29 -1.48
N GLY A 160 9.43 -8.02 -2.21
CA GLY A 160 9.91 -9.00 -3.16
C GLY A 160 10.79 -8.37 -4.26
N PRO A 161 11.70 -9.15 -4.87
CA PRO A 161 12.74 -8.62 -5.78
C PRO A 161 12.16 -7.89 -7.01
N VAL A 162 10.98 -8.30 -7.48
CA VAL A 162 10.33 -7.64 -8.63
C VAL A 162 9.95 -6.20 -8.28
N ILE A 163 9.26 -5.98 -7.17
CA ILE A 163 8.86 -4.63 -6.75
C ILE A 163 10.09 -3.84 -6.29
N GLY A 164 10.99 -4.47 -5.55
CA GLY A 164 12.22 -3.84 -5.08
C GLY A 164 13.09 -3.30 -6.21
N SER A 165 13.20 -4.02 -7.34
CA SER A 165 13.94 -3.55 -8.52
C SER A 165 13.35 -2.30 -9.16
N HIS A 166 12.03 -2.10 -9.05
CA HIS A 166 11.33 -0.92 -9.57
C HIS A 166 11.29 0.25 -8.59
N SER A 167 11.27 0.00 -7.30
CA SER A 167 11.10 1.03 -6.27
C SER A 167 12.41 1.43 -5.56
N GLY A 168 13.40 0.53 -5.55
CA GLY A 168 14.72 0.73 -4.97
C GLY A 168 14.79 0.55 -3.45
N PRO A 169 16.01 0.55 -2.91
CA PRO A 169 16.21 0.53 -1.46
C PRO A 169 15.63 1.79 -0.81
N GLY A 170 15.30 1.71 0.48
CA GLY A 170 14.63 2.78 1.20
C GLY A 170 13.13 2.94 0.83
N THR A 171 12.56 2.03 0.04
CA THR A 171 11.12 1.98 -0.18
C THR A 171 10.42 1.51 1.10
N LEU A 172 9.41 2.25 1.55
CA LEU A 172 8.58 1.85 2.67
C LEU A 172 7.11 2.09 2.30
N ALA A 173 6.29 1.04 2.42
CA ALA A 173 4.88 1.06 2.08
C ALA A 173 4.02 0.56 3.24
N VAL A 174 2.92 1.26 3.52
CA VAL A 174 1.95 0.96 4.59
C VAL A 174 0.60 0.67 3.96
N PHE A 175 -0.02 -0.43 4.38
CA PHE A 175 -1.29 -0.92 3.86
C PHE A 175 -2.26 -1.17 5.01
N PHE A 176 -3.50 -0.74 4.83
CA PHE A 176 -4.58 -0.87 5.80
C PHE A 176 -5.93 -0.70 5.13
N PHE A 177 -7.03 -1.07 5.78
CA PHE A 177 -8.37 -0.75 5.28
C PHE A 177 -8.79 0.66 5.70
N ALA A 178 -9.25 1.45 4.73
CA ALA A 178 -9.73 2.81 4.91
C ALA A 178 -11.27 2.87 5.03
N LYS A 179 -11.79 3.95 5.58
CA LYS A 179 -13.23 4.22 5.76
C LYS A 179 -14.04 4.21 4.46
N GLY A 180 -13.38 4.31 3.33
CA GLY A 180 -13.98 4.29 2.00
C GLY A 180 -12.90 4.33 0.94
N GLN A 181 -13.32 4.43 -0.33
CA GLN A 181 -12.42 4.61 -1.44
C GLN A 181 -11.59 5.90 -1.25
N LEU A 182 -10.27 5.77 -1.33
CA LEU A 182 -9.38 6.91 -1.17
C LEU A 182 -9.42 7.82 -2.41
N PRO A 183 -9.28 9.14 -2.24
CA PRO A 183 -9.41 10.08 -3.35
C PRO A 183 -8.27 9.91 -4.35
N ASP A 184 -8.60 9.86 -5.62
CA ASP A 184 -7.66 10.06 -6.71
C ASP A 184 -7.09 11.50 -6.69
N ARG A 185 -5.90 11.69 -7.27
CA ARG A 185 -5.21 12.99 -7.32
C ARG A 185 -6.08 14.18 -7.78
N LYS A 186 -7.17 13.94 -8.50
CA LYS A 186 -8.07 14.98 -9.01
C LYS A 186 -9.00 15.58 -7.95
N SER A 187 -9.13 14.97 -6.79
CA SER A 187 -10.01 15.44 -5.71
C SER A 187 -9.27 16.22 -4.60
N VAL A 188 -7.96 16.41 -4.74
CA VAL A 188 -7.12 17.22 -3.83
C VAL A 188 -6.69 18.48 -4.57
N VAL A 189 -7.66 19.35 -4.88
CA VAL A 189 -7.44 20.74 -5.32
C VAL A 189 -8.16 21.66 -4.34
#